data_8ccfcb78e12f8a482ad7c0abe1aa0192
#
_entry.id   8ccfcb78e12f8a482ad7c0abe1aa0192
#
_cell.length_a   1.000
_cell.length_b   1.000
_cell.length_c   1.000
_cell.angle_alpha   90.00
_cell.angle_beta   90.00
_cell.angle_gamma   90.00
#
_symmetry.space_group_name_H-M   'P 1'
#
loop_
_entity.id
_entity.type
_entity.pdbx_description
1 polymer ?
#
loop_
_entity_poly.entity_id
_entity_poly.type
_entity_poly.pdbx_seq_one_letter_code
_entity_poly.pdbx_strand_id
1 'polypeptide(L)'
;MEPSTLGLNGLDHPETLVENRTSLGGNDLRFSVYDTVQNAHRVALRSTYPLYCGMVTGKKVIRLTEADVDPFDFVPGESLVVPPLETMYIDFPESDEEPTRCITLEMDADKVDDIIARMNDALPRSPESGPWSYDDLEYCHFENTDGIERVLQSMLGLFDEDPPHRDMILDLNASELIVRMLQTESRLLLMDNHRKHASHNGLAAAVQYAKKNLSERITVSELAEVACMSESTFYRYFRNEFGMTPLQFLTQERMERAQELLRNSSNNVTDVSAAVGFGSASHFINTFKEHIGQTPKQYQLD
;
A
#
# COMPACT_ATOMS: atom_id res chain seq x y z
N MET A 1 -13.68 -19.11 7.15
CA MET A 1 -13.24 -17.88 6.48
C MET A 1 -11.74 -18.00 6.35
N GLU A 2 -11.24 -18.23 5.13
CA GLU A 2 -9.79 -18.32 4.91
C GLU A 2 -9.17 -16.94 5.04
N PRO A 3 -8.00 -16.82 5.69
CA PRO A 3 -7.30 -15.55 5.83
C PRO A 3 -6.78 -15.13 4.45
N SER A 4 -7.19 -13.96 3.97
CA SER A 4 -6.64 -13.36 2.76
C SER A 4 -5.20 -12.96 3.04
N THR A 5 -4.26 -13.62 2.38
CA THR A 5 -2.85 -13.26 2.36
C THR A 5 -2.68 -11.86 1.80
N LEU A 6 -2.04 -10.98 2.56
CA LEU A 6 -1.44 -9.75 2.07
C LEU A 6 -0.63 -10.03 0.81
N GLY A 7 -0.64 -9.12 -0.16
CA GLY A 7 0.23 -9.15 -1.33
C GLY A 7 1.70 -9.02 -0.97
N LEU A 8 2.20 -9.98 -0.20
CA LEU A 8 3.61 -10.20 0.11
C LEU A 8 4.19 -11.08 -1.00
N ASN A 9 4.30 -10.52 -2.20
CA ASN A 9 4.95 -11.22 -3.28
C ASN A 9 6.47 -11.09 -3.10
N GLY A 10 7.09 -12.17 -2.61
CA GLY A 10 8.52 -12.39 -2.75
C GLY A 10 9.36 -12.44 -1.48
N LEU A 11 8.77 -12.44 -0.30
CA LEU A 11 9.50 -12.78 0.93
C LEU A 11 8.98 -14.12 1.46
N ASP A 12 9.88 -14.95 1.98
CA ASP A 12 9.56 -16.23 2.62
C ASP A 12 8.31 -16.06 3.48
N HIS A 13 7.27 -16.86 3.20
CA HIS A 13 6.03 -16.83 3.97
C HIS A 13 6.36 -17.08 5.43
N PRO A 14 5.96 -16.20 6.37
CA PRO A 14 6.04 -16.56 7.76
C PRO A 14 5.18 -17.82 7.95
N GLU A 15 5.73 -18.87 8.55
CA GLU A 15 5.06 -20.16 8.74
C GLU A 15 3.81 -20.07 9.64
N THR A 16 3.52 -18.88 10.20
CA THR A 16 2.34 -18.61 11.03
C THR A 16 1.78 -17.23 10.73
N LEU A 17 0.51 -17.19 10.34
CA LEU A 17 -0.24 -15.94 10.20
C LEU A 17 -0.55 -15.41 11.61
N VAL A 18 0.20 -14.40 12.05
CA VAL A 18 0.11 -13.85 13.41
C VAL A 18 -0.96 -12.74 13.48
N GLU A 19 -1.30 -12.14 12.34
CA GLU A 19 -2.19 -10.99 12.27
C GLU A 19 -3.50 -11.32 11.53
N ASN A 20 -4.64 -10.96 12.15
CA ASN A 20 -5.94 -10.94 11.48
C ASN A 20 -6.12 -9.57 10.82
N ARG A 21 -6.39 -9.56 9.51
CA ARG A 21 -6.59 -8.33 8.74
C ARG A 21 -8.04 -8.18 8.29
N THR A 22 -8.60 -7.00 8.52
CA THR A 22 -9.86 -6.56 7.90
C THR A 22 -9.59 -5.28 7.11
N SER A 23 -10.11 -5.18 5.88
CA SER A 23 -9.80 -4.06 4.98
C SER A 23 -11.05 -3.46 4.36
N LEU A 24 -11.01 -2.14 4.14
CA LEU A 24 -11.98 -1.33 3.41
C LEU A 24 -11.30 -0.58 2.26
N GLY A 25 -12.06 -0.19 1.25
CA GLY A 25 -11.57 0.58 0.11
C GLY A 25 -11.19 -0.27 -1.10
N GLY A 26 -10.67 0.38 -2.13
CA GLY A 26 -10.32 -0.18 -3.43
C GLY A 26 -8.83 -0.11 -3.73
N ASN A 27 -8.50 0.04 -5.03
CA ASN A 27 -7.12 0.04 -5.52
C ASN A 27 -6.36 1.31 -5.17
N ASP A 28 -7.03 2.48 -5.13
CA ASP A 28 -6.38 3.78 -4.94
C ASP A 28 -6.25 4.17 -3.46
N LEU A 29 -7.02 3.52 -2.60
CA LEU A 29 -7.04 3.75 -1.17
C LEU A 29 -7.47 2.47 -0.45
N ARG A 30 -6.63 1.95 0.42
CA ARG A 30 -6.94 0.76 1.23
C ARG A 30 -6.66 1.03 2.70
N PHE A 31 -7.72 1.00 3.49
CA PHE A 31 -7.66 1.10 4.93
C PHE A 31 -7.80 -0.27 5.56
N SER A 32 -6.87 -0.65 6.41
CA SER A 32 -6.85 -1.97 7.03
C SER A 32 -6.65 -1.88 8.54
N VAL A 33 -7.33 -2.78 9.27
CA VAL A 33 -7.13 -3.02 10.70
C VAL A 33 -6.44 -4.36 10.85
N TYR A 34 -5.43 -4.40 11.68
CA TYR A 34 -4.68 -5.60 12.03
C TYR A 34 -4.83 -5.88 13.52
N ASP A 35 -5.31 -7.07 13.85
CA ASP A 35 -5.40 -7.58 15.22
C ASP A 35 -4.39 -8.71 15.41
N THR A 36 -3.47 -8.56 16.37
CA THR A 36 -2.46 -9.55 16.70
C THR A 36 -2.66 -9.98 18.15
N VAL A 37 -2.82 -11.28 18.38
CA VAL A 37 -3.15 -11.87 19.69
C VAL A 37 -2.07 -12.86 20.17
N GLN A 38 -0.92 -12.89 19.50
CA GLN A 38 0.20 -13.77 19.82
C GLN A 38 1.52 -13.01 19.70
N ASN A 39 2.47 -13.38 20.56
CA ASN A 39 3.82 -12.85 20.46
C ASN A 39 4.46 -13.34 19.16
N ALA A 40 5.15 -12.43 18.47
CA ALA A 40 5.87 -12.75 17.26
C ALA A 40 7.12 -11.88 17.11
N HIS A 41 8.08 -12.37 16.34
CA HIS A 41 9.32 -11.66 16.07
C HIS A 41 9.59 -11.55 14.58
N ARG A 42 10.08 -10.37 14.17
CA ARG A 42 10.49 -10.09 12.79
C ARG A 42 9.42 -10.38 11.73
N VAL A 43 8.17 -10.03 12.03
CA VAL A 43 7.11 -10.06 11.03
C VAL A 43 7.38 -8.97 9.99
N ALA A 44 7.58 -9.37 8.74
CA ALA A 44 7.88 -8.42 7.67
C ALA A 44 6.60 -7.80 7.13
N LEU A 45 6.56 -6.48 7.04
CA LEU A 45 5.52 -5.72 6.36
C LEU A 45 6.16 -4.82 5.31
N ARG A 46 5.59 -4.84 4.09
CA ARG A 46 6.06 -4.06 2.97
C ARG A 46 4.90 -3.69 2.07
N SER A 47 4.85 -2.45 1.61
CA SER A 47 3.84 -1.97 0.67
C SER A 47 4.51 -1.39 -0.58
N THR A 48 3.84 -1.50 -1.73
CA THR A 48 4.20 -0.79 -2.97
C THR A 48 3.64 0.63 -3.01
N TYR A 49 2.88 1.00 -2.00
CA TYR A 49 2.31 2.33 -1.79
C TYR A 49 2.91 2.97 -0.55
N PRO A 50 2.86 4.30 -0.46
CA PRO A 50 3.06 4.99 0.82
C PRO A 50 2.18 4.35 1.89
N LEU A 51 2.77 4.01 3.01
CA LEU A 51 2.09 3.32 4.10
C LEU A 51 2.03 4.20 5.33
N TYR A 52 0.84 4.65 5.68
CA TYR A 52 0.58 5.20 6.99
C TYR A 52 0.23 4.07 7.95
N CYS A 53 0.81 4.10 9.14
CA CYS A 53 0.52 3.20 10.26
C CYS A 53 0.10 4.02 11.48
N GLY A 54 -0.98 3.60 12.16
CA GLY A 54 -1.42 4.17 13.43
C GLY A 54 -1.60 3.07 14.47
N MET A 55 -1.16 3.33 15.69
CA MET A 55 -1.30 2.38 16.80
C MET A 55 -2.57 2.66 17.58
N VAL A 56 -3.37 1.61 17.84
CA VAL A 56 -4.67 1.72 18.54
C VAL A 56 -4.59 1.13 19.93
N THR A 57 -4.08 -0.13 20.06
CA THR A 57 -3.88 -0.79 21.36
C THR A 57 -2.62 -1.65 21.34
N GLY A 58 -2.09 -1.96 22.51
CA GLY A 58 -0.90 -2.80 22.68
C GLY A 58 0.39 -2.09 22.29
N LYS A 59 1.44 -2.86 22.02
CA LYS A 59 2.78 -2.36 21.72
C LYS A 59 3.43 -3.17 20.61
N LYS A 60 4.15 -2.49 19.71
CA LYS A 60 5.03 -3.08 18.71
C LYS A 60 6.45 -2.53 18.85
N VAL A 61 7.44 -3.29 18.40
CA VAL A 61 8.80 -2.78 18.18
C VAL A 61 9.05 -2.76 16.69
N ILE A 62 9.33 -1.59 16.15
CA ILE A 62 9.52 -1.37 14.71
C ILE A 62 11.02 -1.31 14.39
N ARG A 63 11.40 -1.97 13.28
CA ARG A 63 12.74 -1.92 12.68
C ARG A 63 12.59 -1.61 11.21
N LEU A 64 13.16 -0.51 10.77
CA LEU A 64 13.21 -0.13 9.35
C LEU A 64 14.54 -0.59 8.77
N THR A 65 14.55 -1.16 7.54
CA THR A 65 15.77 -1.74 6.95
C THR A 65 16.63 -0.73 6.23
N GLU A 66 16.00 0.24 5.57
CA GLU A 66 16.70 1.25 4.77
C GLU A 66 17.05 2.50 5.59
N ALA A 67 16.37 2.69 6.70
CA ALA A 67 16.62 3.78 7.60
C ALA A 67 17.71 3.41 8.62
N ASP A 68 18.67 4.29 8.81
CA ASP A 68 19.74 4.15 9.83
C ASP A 68 19.20 4.57 11.20
N VAL A 69 18.22 3.80 11.70
CA VAL A 69 17.50 4.04 12.95
C VAL A 69 17.50 2.81 13.82
N ASP A 70 17.78 3.03 15.09
CA ASP A 70 17.62 2.00 16.09
C ASP A 70 16.16 1.57 16.19
N PRO A 71 15.89 0.28 16.51
CA PRO A 71 14.54 -0.19 16.77
C PRO A 71 13.85 0.65 17.83
N PHE A 72 12.59 0.99 17.62
CA PHE A 72 11.82 1.82 18.53
C PHE A 72 10.47 1.19 18.89
N ASP A 73 9.99 1.54 20.07
CA ASP A 73 8.65 1.19 20.53
C ASP A 73 7.61 2.01 19.76
N PHE A 74 6.54 1.37 19.32
CA PHE A 74 5.40 1.98 18.65
C PHE A 74 4.14 1.68 19.47
N VAL A 75 3.56 2.72 20.05
CA VAL A 75 2.53 2.63 21.09
C VAL A 75 1.26 3.41 20.71
N PRO A 76 0.11 3.18 21.38
CA PRO A 76 -1.12 3.92 21.13
C PRO A 76 -0.93 5.44 21.17
N GLY A 77 -1.59 6.13 20.26
CA GLY A 77 -1.45 7.58 20.10
C GLY A 77 -0.29 8.00 19.21
N GLU A 78 0.43 7.05 18.64
CA GLU A 78 1.51 7.33 17.68
C GLU A 78 1.14 6.91 16.25
N SER A 79 1.75 7.62 15.31
CA SER A 79 1.64 7.36 13.87
C SER A 79 3.02 7.31 13.22
N LEU A 80 3.13 6.47 12.18
CA LEU A 80 4.34 6.26 11.39
C LEU A 80 3.97 6.31 9.91
N VAL A 81 4.73 7.04 9.11
CA VAL A 81 4.65 7.00 7.64
C VAL A 81 5.91 6.35 7.10
N VAL A 82 5.72 5.33 6.28
CA VAL A 82 6.79 4.53 5.67
C VAL A 82 6.72 4.69 4.16
N PRO A 83 7.84 5.00 3.49
CA PRO A 83 7.86 5.15 2.04
C PRO A 83 7.58 3.82 1.33
N PRO A 84 7.20 3.88 0.03
CA PRO A 84 7.00 2.68 -0.77
C PRO A 84 8.24 1.80 -0.79
N LEU A 85 8.02 0.48 -0.78
CA LEU A 85 9.05 -0.56 -0.89
C LEU A 85 10.01 -0.65 0.31
N GLU A 86 9.87 0.19 1.32
CA GLU A 86 10.57 -0.01 2.59
C GLU A 86 10.08 -1.29 3.27
N THR A 87 11.00 -2.10 3.76
CA THR A 87 10.68 -3.28 4.55
C THR A 87 10.73 -2.95 6.03
N MET A 88 9.57 -3.01 6.66
CA MET A 88 9.43 -2.84 8.09
C MET A 88 9.36 -4.21 8.76
N TYR A 89 10.26 -4.49 9.70
CA TYR A 89 10.16 -5.67 10.57
C TYR A 89 9.53 -5.28 11.90
N ILE A 90 8.55 -6.06 12.31
CA ILE A 90 7.73 -5.80 13.49
C ILE A 90 7.91 -6.92 14.49
N ASP A 91 8.24 -6.58 15.71
CA ASP A 91 8.17 -7.50 16.87
C ASP A 91 6.91 -7.20 17.69
N PHE A 92 6.25 -8.23 18.16
CA PHE A 92 5.08 -8.20 19.03
C PHE A 92 5.45 -8.86 20.37
N PRO A 93 6.03 -8.12 21.31
CA PRO A 93 6.63 -8.71 22.49
C PRO A 93 5.62 -9.16 23.55
N GLU A 94 4.44 -8.57 23.61
CA GLU A 94 3.46 -8.70 24.70
C GLU A 94 2.02 -8.97 24.20
N SER A 95 1.84 -9.34 22.92
CA SER A 95 0.50 -9.46 22.31
C SER A 95 -0.33 -10.64 22.79
N ASP A 96 0.24 -11.60 23.51
CA ASP A 96 -0.46 -12.68 24.21
C ASP A 96 -1.07 -12.21 25.54
N GLU A 97 -0.52 -11.17 26.18
CA GLU A 97 -1.05 -10.56 27.40
C GLU A 97 -1.96 -9.35 27.06
N GLU A 98 -1.52 -8.50 26.15
CA GLU A 98 -2.24 -7.32 25.68
C GLU A 98 -2.34 -7.33 24.15
N PRO A 99 -3.50 -7.73 23.57
CA PRO A 99 -3.68 -7.79 22.13
C PRO A 99 -3.38 -6.48 21.43
N THR A 100 -2.58 -6.56 20.38
CA THR A 100 -2.16 -5.41 19.60
C THR A 100 -3.16 -5.15 18.48
N ARG A 101 -3.66 -3.92 18.38
CA ARG A 101 -4.43 -3.43 17.24
C ARG A 101 -3.74 -2.26 16.60
N CYS A 102 -3.54 -2.33 15.29
CA CYS A 102 -3.05 -1.20 14.52
C CYS A 102 -3.84 -1.05 13.22
N ILE A 103 -3.74 0.13 12.67
CA ILE A 103 -4.33 0.49 11.38
C ILE A 103 -3.23 0.77 10.38
N THR A 104 -3.51 0.51 9.12
CA THR A 104 -2.70 0.98 8.01
C THR A 104 -3.58 1.64 6.95
N LEU A 105 -3.03 2.64 6.29
CA LEU A 105 -3.63 3.28 5.13
C LEU A 105 -2.61 3.26 4.00
N GLU A 106 -2.91 2.50 2.96
CA GLU A 106 -2.18 2.49 1.70
C GLU A 106 -2.87 3.47 0.75
N MET A 107 -2.12 4.41 0.19
CA MET A 107 -2.66 5.46 -0.68
C MET A 107 -1.90 5.51 -1.98
N ASP A 108 -2.61 5.76 -3.08
CA ASP A 108 -1.96 6.06 -4.36
C ASP A 108 -1.17 7.38 -4.25
N ALA A 109 0.06 7.40 -4.80
CA ALA A 109 0.91 8.58 -4.75
C ALA A 109 0.28 9.79 -5.45
N ASP A 110 -0.40 9.60 -6.59
CA ASP A 110 -1.06 10.71 -7.29
C ASP A 110 -2.14 11.36 -6.42
N LYS A 111 -2.83 10.57 -5.58
CA LYS A 111 -3.79 11.11 -4.64
C LYS A 111 -3.13 11.99 -3.58
N VAL A 112 -1.98 11.57 -3.08
CA VAL A 112 -1.19 12.38 -2.14
C VAL A 112 -0.69 13.65 -2.83
N ASP A 113 -0.18 13.54 -4.05
CA ASP A 113 0.30 14.66 -4.86
C ASP A 113 -0.81 15.67 -5.18
N ASP A 114 -2.02 15.21 -5.51
CA ASP A 114 -3.18 16.09 -5.74
C ASP A 114 -3.55 16.89 -4.49
N ILE A 115 -3.48 16.27 -3.32
CA ILE A 115 -3.74 16.95 -2.04
C ILE A 115 -2.64 17.99 -1.76
N ILE A 116 -1.37 17.61 -1.97
CA ILE A 116 -0.22 18.49 -1.80
C ILE A 116 -0.31 19.69 -2.76
N ALA A 117 -0.64 19.47 -4.03
CA ALA A 117 -0.83 20.55 -5.00
C ALA A 117 -1.92 21.53 -4.54
N ARG A 118 -3.06 21.03 -4.09
CA ARG A 118 -4.14 21.85 -3.54
C ARG A 118 -3.72 22.62 -2.28
N MET A 119 -2.90 22.03 -1.43
CA MET A 119 -2.34 22.71 -0.25
C MET A 119 -1.39 23.82 -0.65
N ASN A 120 -0.53 23.61 -1.63
CA ASN A 120 0.37 24.63 -2.16
C ASN A 120 -0.39 25.83 -2.76
N ASP A 121 -1.52 25.58 -3.40
CA ASP A 121 -2.38 26.63 -3.97
C ASP A 121 -3.15 27.41 -2.89
N ALA A 122 -3.70 26.71 -1.90
CA ALA A 122 -4.60 27.28 -0.90
C ALA A 122 -3.87 27.79 0.37
N LEU A 123 -2.79 27.15 0.76
CA LEU A 123 -2.04 27.40 1.99
C LEU A 123 -0.52 27.36 1.73
N PRO A 124 0.02 28.24 0.88
CA PRO A 124 1.44 28.24 0.58
C PRO A 124 2.27 28.50 1.84
N ARG A 125 3.36 27.76 1.99
CA ARG A 125 4.37 27.99 3.03
C ARG A 125 5.17 29.27 2.76
N SER A 126 5.94 29.70 3.75
CA SER A 126 6.93 30.77 3.55
C SER A 126 7.97 30.37 2.51
N PRO A 127 8.52 31.32 1.74
CA PRO A 127 9.56 31.01 0.75
C PRO A 127 10.78 30.28 1.33
N GLU A 128 11.06 30.48 2.61
CA GLU A 128 12.18 29.85 3.32
C GLU A 128 11.95 28.35 3.61
N SER A 129 10.68 27.94 3.76
CA SER A 129 10.30 26.54 4.03
C SER A 129 10.06 25.73 2.76
N GLY A 130 10.06 26.37 1.60
CA GLY A 130 9.69 25.71 0.34
C GLY A 130 8.20 25.30 0.26
N PRO A 131 7.75 24.75 -0.87
CA PRO A 131 6.41 24.23 -1.00
C PRO A 131 6.21 22.98 -0.14
N TRP A 132 4.95 22.64 0.16
CA TRP A 132 4.57 21.34 0.68
C TRP A 132 5.00 20.26 -0.31
N SER A 133 5.60 19.17 0.19
CA SER A 133 6.15 18.08 -0.61
C SER A 133 5.78 16.73 0.01
N TYR A 134 5.75 15.69 -0.80
CA TYR A 134 5.62 14.32 -0.31
C TYR A 134 6.78 13.94 0.62
N ASP A 135 7.99 14.46 0.37
CA ASP A 135 9.16 14.21 1.21
C ASP A 135 8.95 14.65 2.67
N ASP A 136 8.04 15.62 2.91
CA ASP A 136 7.65 16.03 4.27
C ASP A 136 6.95 14.91 5.05
N LEU A 137 6.46 13.86 4.40
CA LEU A 137 5.76 12.73 5.01
C LEU A 137 6.61 11.47 5.14
N GLU A 138 7.73 11.37 4.42
CA GLU A 138 8.55 10.15 4.44
C GLU A 138 9.24 9.94 5.80
N TYR A 139 9.17 8.70 6.32
CA TYR A 139 9.75 8.31 7.62
C TYR A 139 9.33 9.18 8.81
N CYS A 140 8.16 9.77 8.76
CA CYS A 140 7.63 10.52 9.89
C CYS A 140 7.09 9.57 10.97
N HIS A 141 7.65 9.65 12.18
CA HIS A 141 7.08 9.07 13.40
C HIS A 141 6.71 10.22 14.34
N PHE A 142 5.47 10.26 14.80
CA PHE A 142 4.97 11.38 15.61
C PHE A 142 3.83 10.97 16.54
N GLU A 143 3.68 11.74 17.61
CA GLU A 143 2.49 11.66 18.47
C GLU A 143 1.30 12.28 17.74
N ASN A 144 0.15 11.60 17.82
CA ASN A 144 -1.07 12.08 17.19
C ASN A 144 -1.59 13.34 17.87
N THR A 145 -2.00 14.31 17.07
CA THR A 145 -2.82 15.42 17.57
C THR A 145 -4.28 14.96 17.77
N ASP A 146 -5.05 15.69 18.59
CA ASP A 146 -6.49 15.45 18.75
C ASP A 146 -7.24 15.41 17.40
N GLY A 147 -6.74 16.15 16.42
CA GLY A 147 -7.30 16.19 15.09
C GLY A 147 -7.08 14.88 14.32
N ILE A 148 -5.88 14.34 14.38
CA ILE A 148 -5.53 13.04 13.77
C ILE A 148 -6.32 11.93 14.46
N GLU A 149 -6.35 11.90 15.80
CA GLU A 149 -7.11 10.90 16.54
C GLU A 149 -8.60 10.86 16.14
N ARG A 150 -9.25 12.01 15.98
CA ARG A 150 -10.65 12.07 15.51
C ARG A 150 -10.85 11.50 14.12
N VAL A 151 -9.92 11.75 13.20
CA VAL A 151 -9.97 11.19 11.84
C VAL A 151 -9.82 9.67 11.89
N LEU A 152 -8.85 9.16 12.65
CA LEU A 152 -8.62 7.72 12.80
C LEU A 152 -9.84 7.02 13.42
N GLN A 153 -10.44 7.61 14.44
CA GLN A 153 -11.67 7.09 15.05
C GLN A 153 -12.85 7.09 14.06
N SER A 154 -12.98 8.15 13.24
CA SER A 154 -13.99 8.20 12.18
C SER A 154 -13.78 7.09 11.15
N MET A 155 -12.53 6.84 10.74
CA MET A 155 -12.20 5.76 9.79
C MET A 155 -12.48 4.38 10.40
N LEU A 156 -12.14 4.16 11.68
CA LEU A 156 -12.44 2.91 12.39
C LEU A 156 -13.95 2.67 12.48
N GLY A 157 -14.76 3.70 12.73
CA GLY A 157 -16.22 3.60 12.77
C GLY A 157 -16.84 3.08 11.47
N LEU A 158 -16.19 3.25 10.32
CA LEU A 158 -16.67 2.73 9.04
C LEU A 158 -16.71 1.20 8.96
N PHE A 159 -15.98 0.48 9.82
CA PHE A 159 -16.07 -0.98 9.89
C PHE A 159 -17.34 -1.44 10.62
N ASP A 160 -17.80 -0.68 11.59
CA ASP A 160 -18.95 -1.03 12.43
C ASP A 160 -20.27 -0.53 11.83
N GLU A 161 -20.26 0.66 11.24
CA GLU A 161 -21.48 1.34 10.79
C GLU A 161 -21.92 0.93 9.38
N ASP A 162 -20.99 0.49 8.52
CA ASP A 162 -21.23 0.17 7.09
C ASP A 162 -22.15 1.18 6.36
N PRO A 163 -21.86 2.50 6.41
CA PRO A 163 -22.77 3.53 5.91
C PRO A 163 -22.86 3.49 4.38
N PRO A 164 -23.99 3.96 3.79
CA PRO A 164 -24.05 4.24 2.36
C PRO A 164 -22.89 5.15 1.93
N HIS A 165 -22.27 4.84 0.78
CA HIS A 165 -21.12 5.62 0.26
C HIS A 165 -19.88 5.61 1.17
N ARG A 166 -19.66 4.51 1.88
CA ARG A 166 -18.52 4.31 2.80
C ARG A 166 -17.17 4.65 2.15
N ASP A 167 -16.96 4.24 0.90
CA ASP A 167 -15.69 4.50 0.19
C ASP A 167 -15.46 6.01 -0.01
N MET A 168 -16.51 6.79 -0.28
CA MET A 168 -16.39 8.25 -0.38
C MET A 168 -16.07 8.89 0.97
N ILE A 169 -16.66 8.39 2.05
CA ILE A 169 -16.36 8.88 3.41
C ILE A 169 -14.92 8.55 3.79
N LEU A 170 -14.46 7.33 3.47
CA LEU A 170 -13.08 6.91 3.68
C LEU A 170 -12.11 7.82 2.92
N ASP A 171 -12.41 8.15 1.67
CA ASP A 171 -11.63 9.03 0.81
C ASP A 171 -11.48 10.46 1.39
N LEU A 172 -12.56 11.01 1.90
CA LEU A 172 -12.55 12.32 2.56
C LEU A 172 -11.72 12.30 3.87
N ASN A 173 -11.88 11.26 4.69
CA ASN A 173 -11.10 11.10 5.90
C ASN A 173 -9.60 10.94 5.60
N ALA A 174 -9.24 10.17 4.58
CA ALA A 174 -7.84 10.01 4.15
C ALA A 174 -7.24 11.34 3.68
N SER A 175 -8.01 12.13 2.94
CA SER A 175 -7.59 13.47 2.50
C SER A 175 -7.38 14.41 3.70
N GLU A 176 -8.27 14.39 4.69
CA GLU A 176 -8.11 15.16 5.93
C GLU A 176 -6.88 14.70 6.71
N LEU A 177 -6.64 13.38 6.80
CA LEU A 177 -5.47 12.82 7.49
C LEU A 177 -4.16 13.34 6.88
N ILE A 178 -4.02 13.31 5.55
CA ILE A 178 -2.84 13.82 4.85
C ILE A 178 -2.61 15.30 5.16
N VAL A 179 -3.65 16.12 5.07
CA VAL A 179 -3.55 17.56 5.39
C VAL A 179 -3.07 17.78 6.83
N ARG A 180 -3.61 17.03 7.78
CA ARG A 180 -3.22 17.15 9.19
C ARG A 180 -1.79 16.68 9.43
N MET A 181 -1.37 15.59 8.77
CA MET A 181 0.02 15.11 8.87
C MET A 181 1.00 16.15 8.36
N LEU A 182 0.74 16.73 7.17
CA LEU A 182 1.60 17.77 6.60
C LEU A 182 1.67 19.03 7.48
N GLN A 183 0.61 19.37 8.22
CA GLN A 183 0.55 20.49 9.13
C GLN A 183 1.13 20.21 10.52
N THR A 184 1.32 18.94 10.85
CA THR A 184 1.93 18.56 12.13
C THR A 184 3.43 18.85 12.04
N GLU A 185 4.01 19.48 13.06
CA GLU A 185 5.47 19.56 13.22
C GLU A 185 5.97 18.14 13.48
N SER A 186 6.17 17.39 12.38
CA SER A 186 6.66 16.03 12.46
C SER A 186 8.06 16.04 13.01
N ARG A 187 8.29 15.32 14.09
CA ARG A 187 9.65 14.95 14.52
C ARG A 187 10.22 14.04 13.44
N LEU A 188 11.00 14.61 12.56
CA LEU A 188 11.80 13.89 11.59
C LEU A 188 12.69 12.91 12.35
N LEU A 189 12.33 11.64 12.38
CA LEU A 189 13.15 10.61 13.01
C LEU A 189 14.41 10.32 12.20
N LEU A 190 14.43 10.65 10.90
CA LEU A 190 15.41 10.08 9.99
C LEU A 190 15.75 11.00 8.84
N MET A 191 16.73 11.81 8.99
CA MET A 191 17.39 12.53 7.91
C MET A 191 18.83 12.05 7.79
N ASP A 192 19.12 11.17 6.86
CA ASP A 192 20.37 11.21 6.07
C ASP A 192 20.57 10.04 5.08
N ASN A 193 19.65 9.73 4.18
CA ASN A 193 19.95 8.77 3.13
C ASN A 193 19.28 9.05 1.77
N HIS A 194 19.35 10.29 1.30
CA HIS A 194 18.80 10.71 -0.01
C HIS A 194 19.32 9.93 -1.25
N ARG A 195 20.34 9.09 -1.12
CA ARG A 195 20.91 8.37 -2.27
C ARG A 195 20.34 6.97 -2.52
N LYS A 196 19.74 6.33 -1.52
CA LYS A 196 19.13 5.00 -1.67
C LYS A 196 17.68 5.09 -2.16
N HIS A 197 16.99 6.17 -1.83
CA HIS A 197 15.57 6.37 -2.14
C HIS A 197 15.25 6.49 -3.64
N ALA A 198 16.14 7.01 -4.45
CA ALA A 198 15.90 7.23 -5.88
C ALA A 198 15.59 5.93 -6.66
N SER A 199 16.19 4.79 -6.26
CA SER A 199 15.92 3.51 -6.92
C SER A 199 14.60 2.87 -6.47
N HIS A 200 14.26 2.99 -5.18
CA HIS A 200 13.00 2.47 -4.64
C HIS A 200 11.81 3.31 -5.12
N ASN A 201 11.92 4.62 -5.10
CA ASN A 201 10.89 5.52 -5.64
C ASN A 201 10.66 5.28 -7.14
N GLY A 202 11.72 5.04 -7.91
CA GLY A 202 11.61 4.69 -9.32
C GLY A 202 10.86 3.37 -9.55
N LEU A 203 11.17 2.33 -8.78
CA LEU A 203 10.45 1.05 -8.86
C LEU A 203 8.99 1.20 -8.41
N ALA A 204 8.73 1.96 -7.35
CA ALA A 204 7.38 2.25 -6.89
C ALA A 204 6.56 2.99 -7.95
N ALA A 205 7.14 4.01 -8.59
CA ALA A 205 6.51 4.74 -9.69
C ALA A 205 6.17 3.82 -10.87
N ALA A 206 7.09 2.91 -11.25
CA ALA A 206 6.85 1.94 -12.31
C ALA A 206 5.72 0.96 -11.97
N VAL A 207 5.66 0.50 -10.72
CA VAL A 207 4.57 -0.37 -10.22
C VAL A 207 3.22 0.35 -10.28
N GLN A 208 3.16 1.59 -9.82
CA GLN A 208 1.92 2.37 -9.86
C GLN A 208 1.49 2.66 -11.29
N TYR A 209 2.43 3.03 -12.16
CA TYR A 209 2.15 3.19 -13.59
C TYR A 209 1.56 1.91 -14.19
N ALA A 210 2.16 0.74 -13.89
CA ALA A 210 1.64 -0.55 -14.34
C ALA A 210 0.20 -0.79 -13.86
N LYS A 211 -0.08 -0.55 -12.57
CA LYS A 211 -1.41 -0.73 -11.99
C LYS A 211 -2.47 0.19 -12.59
N LYS A 212 -2.14 1.43 -12.88
CA LYS A 212 -3.06 2.39 -13.51
C LYS A 212 -3.37 2.07 -14.97
N ASN A 213 -2.42 1.49 -15.68
CA ASN A 213 -2.50 1.28 -17.12
C ASN A 213 -2.67 -0.19 -17.50
N LEU A 214 -3.26 -1.03 -16.61
CA LEU A 214 -3.40 -2.49 -16.84
C LEU A 214 -4.12 -2.85 -18.14
N SER A 215 -5.05 -1.98 -18.60
CA SER A 215 -5.77 -2.14 -19.87
C SER A 215 -4.89 -1.88 -21.09
N GLU A 216 -3.77 -1.20 -20.92
CA GLU A 216 -2.89 -0.80 -22.01
C GLU A 216 -1.81 -1.85 -22.29
N ARG A 217 -1.15 -1.72 -23.46
CA ARG A 217 0.01 -2.54 -23.77
C ARG A 217 1.26 -1.93 -23.15
N ILE A 218 1.59 -2.37 -21.95
CA ILE A 218 2.78 -1.90 -21.22
C ILE A 218 4.00 -2.75 -21.60
N THR A 219 5.13 -2.09 -21.87
CA THR A 219 6.42 -2.72 -22.14
C THR A 219 7.38 -2.54 -20.96
N VAL A 220 8.39 -3.41 -20.89
CA VAL A 220 9.46 -3.27 -19.87
C VAL A 220 10.24 -1.97 -20.06
N SER A 221 10.40 -1.52 -21.32
CA SER A 221 11.05 -0.25 -21.66
C SER A 221 10.32 0.94 -21.04
N GLU A 222 9.00 0.99 -21.20
CA GLU A 222 8.17 2.05 -20.60
C GLU A 222 8.25 2.06 -19.07
N LEU A 223 8.20 0.88 -18.44
CA LEU A 223 8.36 0.78 -17.00
C LEU A 223 9.75 1.25 -16.53
N ALA A 224 10.80 0.94 -17.29
CA ALA A 224 12.16 1.38 -17.01
C ALA A 224 12.31 2.90 -17.18
N GLU A 225 11.65 3.50 -18.19
CA GLU A 225 11.61 4.96 -18.38
C GLU A 225 10.93 5.66 -17.22
N VAL A 226 9.76 5.14 -16.77
CA VAL A 226 9.05 5.66 -15.59
C VAL A 226 9.92 5.57 -14.34
N ALA A 227 10.68 4.47 -14.20
CA ALA A 227 11.62 4.30 -13.08
C ALA A 227 12.91 5.14 -13.23
N CYS A 228 13.09 5.90 -14.30
CA CYS A 228 14.33 6.61 -14.63
C CYS A 228 15.56 5.68 -14.66
N MET A 229 15.40 4.45 -15.16
CA MET A 229 16.43 3.42 -15.25
C MET A 229 16.63 2.91 -16.66
N SER A 230 17.81 2.30 -16.95
CA SER A 230 17.95 1.46 -18.14
C SER A 230 17.15 0.16 -17.95
N GLU A 231 16.65 -0.44 -19.06
CA GLU A 231 15.88 -1.70 -18.99
C GLU A 231 16.59 -2.81 -18.23
N SER A 232 17.90 -2.97 -18.44
CA SER A 232 18.70 -4.00 -17.77
C SER A 232 18.82 -3.75 -16.25
N THR A 233 18.96 -2.49 -15.87
CA THR A 233 19.01 -2.06 -14.45
C THR A 233 17.65 -2.27 -13.81
N PHE A 234 16.58 -1.78 -14.44
CA PHE A 234 15.21 -1.94 -13.98
C PHE A 234 14.85 -3.42 -13.80
N TYR A 235 15.10 -4.28 -14.81
CA TYR A 235 14.79 -5.70 -14.74
C TYR A 235 15.49 -6.40 -13.58
N ARG A 236 16.77 -6.08 -13.35
CA ARG A 236 17.57 -6.64 -12.26
C ARG A 236 17.05 -6.19 -10.90
N TYR A 237 16.82 -4.89 -10.72
CA TYR A 237 16.29 -4.34 -9.46
C TYR A 237 14.88 -4.85 -9.18
N PHE A 238 14.01 -4.83 -10.19
CA PHE A 238 12.64 -5.31 -10.06
C PHE A 238 12.59 -6.78 -9.64
N ARG A 239 13.42 -7.64 -10.28
CA ARG A 239 13.47 -9.06 -9.91
C ARG A 239 14.05 -9.30 -8.53
N ASN A 240 15.06 -8.55 -8.12
CA ASN A 240 15.63 -8.65 -6.77
C ASN A 240 14.62 -8.22 -5.72
N GLU A 241 13.82 -7.21 -6.05
CA GLU A 241 12.90 -6.55 -5.14
C GLU A 241 11.59 -7.35 -4.97
N PHE A 242 11.03 -7.83 -6.08
CA PHE A 242 9.72 -8.51 -6.11
C PHE A 242 9.82 -10.03 -6.27
N GLY A 243 11.01 -10.61 -6.42
CA GLY A 243 11.20 -12.05 -6.64
C GLY A 243 10.68 -12.55 -7.99
N MET A 244 10.13 -11.67 -8.84
CA MET A 244 9.52 -11.99 -10.13
C MET A 244 9.89 -10.96 -11.19
N THR A 245 9.66 -11.31 -12.46
CA THR A 245 9.91 -10.37 -13.56
C THR A 245 8.81 -9.31 -13.67
N PRO A 246 9.09 -8.13 -14.27
CA PRO A 246 8.07 -7.10 -14.50
C PRO A 246 6.84 -7.61 -15.27
N LEU A 247 7.04 -8.51 -16.25
CA LEU A 247 5.94 -9.10 -17.02
C LEU A 247 5.11 -10.10 -16.21
N GLN A 248 5.75 -10.87 -15.32
CA GLN A 248 5.04 -11.75 -14.40
C GLN A 248 4.19 -10.94 -13.43
N PHE A 249 4.74 -9.86 -12.88
CA PHE A 249 4.03 -8.93 -12.03
C PHE A 249 2.80 -8.33 -12.75
N LEU A 250 2.99 -7.80 -13.96
CA LEU A 250 1.90 -7.23 -14.76
C LEU A 250 0.79 -8.27 -15.03
N THR A 251 1.18 -9.52 -15.31
CA THR A 251 0.21 -10.60 -15.52
C THR A 251 -0.58 -10.89 -14.24
N GLN A 252 0.10 -10.93 -13.11
CA GLN A 252 -0.54 -11.16 -11.81
C GLN A 252 -1.56 -10.05 -11.48
N GLU A 253 -1.17 -8.79 -11.59
CA GLU A 253 -2.06 -7.64 -11.35
C GLU A 253 -3.30 -7.67 -12.27
N ARG A 254 -3.10 -8.04 -13.55
CA ARG A 254 -4.20 -8.24 -14.49
C ARG A 254 -5.15 -9.37 -14.07
N MET A 255 -4.63 -10.46 -13.50
CA MET A 255 -5.46 -11.56 -13.00
C MET A 255 -6.24 -11.16 -11.74
N GLU A 256 -5.62 -10.42 -10.83
CA GLU A 256 -6.29 -9.89 -9.64
C GLU A 256 -7.43 -8.94 -10.04
N ARG A 257 -7.16 -8.02 -10.96
CA ARG A 257 -8.19 -7.11 -11.48
C ARG A 257 -9.30 -7.84 -12.24
N ALA A 258 -8.96 -8.89 -12.98
CA ALA A 258 -9.95 -9.72 -13.66
C ALA A 258 -10.87 -10.45 -12.68
N GLN A 259 -10.33 -10.95 -11.56
CA GLN A 259 -11.15 -11.58 -10.50
C GLN A 259 -12.15 -10.59 -9.91
N GLU A 260 -11.74 -9.36 -9.64
CA GLU A 260 -12.62 -8.30 -9.15
C GLU A 260 -13.79 -8.04 -10.13
N LEU A 261 -13.46 -7.86 -11.41
CA LEU A 261 -14.47 -7.60 -12.44
C LEU A 261 -15.42 -8.80 -12.66
N LEU A 262 -14.90 -10.03 -12.54
CA LEU A 262 -15.67 -11.26 -12.73
C LEU A 262 -16.62 -11.57 -11.55
N ARG A 263 -16.40 -11.00 -10.36
CA ARG A 263 -17.36 -11.10 -9.24
C ARG A 263 -18.75 -10.55 -9.59
N ASN A 264 -18.81 -9.61 -10.53
CA ASN A 264 -20.07 -9.18 -11.10
C ASN A 264 -20.44 -10.10 -12.27
N SER A 265 -21.40 -10.99 -12.04
CA SER A 265 -21.86 -11.99 -13.02
C SER A 265 -22.45 -11.40 -14.31
N SER A 266 -22.78 -10.10 -14.33
CA SER A 266 -23.25 -9.39 -15.54
C SER A 266 -22.11 -9.07 -16.52
N ASN A 267 -20.85 -9.07 -16.08
CA ASN A 267 -19.72 -8.76 -16.93
C ASN A 267 -19.42 -9.91 -17.91
N ASN A 268 -19.23 -9.56 -19.18
CA ASN A 268 -18.85 -10.53 -20.19
C ASN A 268 -17.35 -10.85 -20.09
N VAL A 269 -16.98 -12.12 -20.16
CA VAL A 269 -15.57 -12.58 -20.11
C VAL A 269 -14.69 -11.91 -21.18
N THR A 270 -15.24 -11.66 -22.37
CA THR A 270 -14.52 -10.97 -23.47
C THR A 270 -14.25 -9.52 -23.12
N ASP A 271 -15.23 -8.83 -22.54
CA ASP A 271 -15.10 -7.43 -22.13
C ASP A 271 -14.11 -7.29 -20.97
N VAL A 272 -14.15 -8.21 -19.99
CA VAL A 272 -13.16 -8.29 -18.91
C VAL A 272 -11.77 -8.52 -19.47
N SER A 273 -11.60 -9.43 -20.43
CA SER A 273 -10.30 -9.68 -21.10
C SER A 273 -9.72 -8.40 -21.69
N ALA A 274 -10.53 -7.60 -22.39
CA ALA A 274 -10.10 -6.32 -22.94
C ALA A 274 -9.81 -5.27 -21.85
N ALA A 275 -10.66 -5.19 -20.83
CA ALA A 275 -10.50 -4.23 -19.73
C ALA A 275 -9.23 -4.46 -18.89
N VAL A 276 -8.71 -5.69 -18.87
CA VAL A 276 -7.43 -6.01 -18.20
C VAL A 276 -6.25 -6.14 -19.17
N GLY A 277 -6.37 -5.62 -20.40
CA GLY A 277 -5.27 -5.45 -21.36
C GLY A 277 -4.81 -6.71 -22.08
N PHE A 278 -5.67 -7.73 -22.25
CA PHE A 278 -5.37 -8.89 -23.08
C PHE A 278 -5.81 -8.64 -24.53
N GLY A 279 -4.90 -8.85 -25.47
CA GLY A 279 -5.18 -8.71 -26.90
C GLY A 279 -6.08 -9.80 -27.49
N SER A 280 -6.33 -10.90 -26.75
CA SER A 280 -7.28 -11.93 -27.17
C SER A 280 -7.92 -12.64 -25.98
N ALA A 281 -9.21 -12.92 -26.08
CA ALA A 281 -9.96 -13.65 -25.04
C ALA A 281 -9.41 -15.08 -24.82
N SER A 282 -8.93 -15.74 -25.86
CA SER A 282 -8.35 -17.10 -25.74
C SER A 282 -7.07 -17.08 -24.90
N HIS A 283 -6.20 -16.11 -25.10
CA HIS A 283 -4.99 -15.95 -24.29
C HIS A 283 -5.36 -15.65 -22.82
N PHE A 284 -6.28 -14.72 -22.61
CA PHE A 284 -6.80 -14.41 -21.27
C PHE A 284 -7.35 -15.65 -20.56
N ILE A 285 -8.23 -16.42 -21.20
CA ILE A 285 -8.85 -17.60 -20.58
C ILE A 285 -7.79 -18.63 -20.14
N ASN A 286 -6.79 -18.87 -20.98
CA ASN A 286 -5.71 -19.80 -20.65
C ASN A 286 -4.87 -19.30 -19.49
N THR A 287 -4.43 -18.03 -19.54
CA THR A 287 -3.63 -17.40 -18.47
C THR A 287 -4.40 -17.34 -17.15
N PHE A 288 -5.68 -17.00 -17.19
CA PHE A 288 -6.54 -16.99 -16.00
C PHE A 288 -6.66 -18.39 -15.38
N LYS A 289 -6.88 -19.42 -16.21
CA LYS A 289 -6.94 -20.80 -15.74
C LYS A 289 -5.62 -21.29 -15.14
N GLU A 290 -4.48 -20.91 -15.73
CA GLU A 290 -3.15 -21.24 -15.20
C GLU A 290 -2.89 -20.61 -13.84
N HIS A 291 -3.32 -19.36 -13.63
CA HIS A 291 -3.09 -18.62 -12.38
C HIS A 291 -4.11 -18.95 -11.28
N ILE A 292 -5.37 -19.14 -11.63
CA ILE A 292 -6.48 -19.25 -10.67
C ILE A 292 -6.96 -20.71 -10.52
N GLY A 293 -6.55 -21.61 -11.43
CA GLY A 293 -6.94 -23.03 -11.41
C GLY A 293 -8.28 -23.34 -12.09
N GLN A 294 -9.08 -22.32 -12.44
CA GLN A 294 -10.39 -22.47 -13.10
C GLN A 294 -10.58 -21.42 -14.20
N THR A 295 -11.50 -21.67 -15.12
CA THR A 295 -11.77 -20.72 -16.20
C THR A 295 -12.53 -19.49 -15.66
N PRO A 296 -12.43 -18.32 -16.34
CA PRO A 296 -13.17 -17.11 -15.95
C PRO A 296 -14.68 -17.36 -15.80
N LYS A 297 -15.25 -18.19 -16.67
CA LYS A 297 -16.68 -18.51 -16.62
C LYS A 297 -17.05 -19.39 -15.43
N GLN A 298 -16.19 -20.31 -15.04
CA GLN A 298 -16.38 -21.11 -13.82
C GLN A 298 -16.30 -20.21 -12.59
N TYR A 299 -15.30 -19.34 -12.53
CA TYR A 299 -15.10 -18.37 -11.44
C TYR A 299 -16.30 -17.43 -11.23
N GLN A 300 -17.04 -17.07 -12.31
CA GLN A 300 -18.26 -16.26 -12.20
C GLN A 300 -19.47 -17.00 -11.61
N LEU A 301 -19.46 -18.33 -11.66
CA LEU A 301 -20.60 -19.16 -11.25
C LEU A 301 -20.47 -19.67 -9.81
N ASP A 302 -19.27 -19.55 -9.22
CA ASP A 302 -18.97 -19.88 -7.83
C ASP A 302 -19.26 -18.69 -6.90
#